data_42c83a29be1ff8f206b67a69e7b44e45
#
_entry.id   42c83a29be1ff8f206b67a69e7b44e45
#
_cell.length_a   1.000
_cell.length_b   1.000
_cell.length_c   1.000
_cell.angle_alpha   90.00
_cell.angle_beta   90.00
_cell.angle_gamma   90.00
#
_symmetry.space_group_name_H-M   'P 1'
#
loop_
_entity.id
_entity.type
_entity.pdbx_description
1 polymer ?
#
loop_
_entity_poly.entity_id
_entity_poly.type
_entity_poly.pdbx_seq_one_letter_code
_entity_poly.pdbx_strand_id
1 'polypeptide(L)'
;MAEALLALGGNVGDIRATLARAIAMLCDHSEIRLLARSSDYLTPPWGIEDQPPFVNLCIAVATTLTPHALLARAQAVERAFGRDRAHEQRWGPRTLDIDILAYDDVVLNEPNLTLPHPRLSERAFVLVPLAEIAPTRIIAGVRVNDALARLDTAGIKKLPPP
;
A
#
# COMPACT_ATOMS: atom_id res chain seq x y z
N MET A 1 0.92 -20.72 -4.92
CA MET A 1 1.18 -19.45 -4.20
C MET A 1 -0.04 -18.55 -4.31
N ALA A 2 -0.34 -17.86 -3.25
CA ALA A 2 -1.39 -16.84 -3.26
C ALA A 2 -0.88 -15.55 -3.89
N GLU A 3 -1.78 -14.73 -4.43
CA GLU A 3 -1.48 -13.40 -4.93
C GLU A 3 -2.03 -12.36 -3.96
N ALA A 4 -1.17 -11.44 -3.53
CA ALA A 4 -1.57 -10.36 -2.65
C ALA A 4 -1.28 -9.00 -3.29
N LEU A 5 -2.14 -8.02 -2.98
CA LEU A 5 -1.98 -6.64 -3.39
C LEU A 5 -1.68 -5.82 -2.14
N LEU A 6 -0.62 -5.01 -2.21
CA LEU A 6 -0.18 -4.18 -1.09
C LEU A 6 -0.01 -2.73 -1.52
N ALA A 7 -0.30 -1.82 -0.60
CA ALA A 7 -0.03 -0.40 -0.75
C ALA A 7 1.12 -0.01 0.18
N LEU A 8 2.05 0.79 -0.32
CA LEU A 8 3.16 1.34 0.45
C LEU A 8 3.16 2.85 0.32
N GLY A 9 3.48 3.55 1.41
CA GLY A 9 3.55 5.00 1.38
C GLY A 9 4.29 5.59 2.56
N GLY A 10 4.56 6.87 2.47
CA GLY A 10 5.18 7.65 3.52
C GLY A 10 5.46 9.07 3.05
N ASN A 11 5.93 9.93 3.98
CA ASN A 11 6.22 11.33 3.67
C ASN A 11 7.39 11.91 4.47
N VAL A 12 8.25 11.06 5.03
CA VAL A 12 9.39 11.48 5.86
C VAL A 12 10.70 11.13 5.15
N GLY A 13 11.58 12.12 5.04
CA GLY A 13 12.90 11.93 4.46
C GLY A 13 12.89 11.66 2.95
N ASP A 14 13.90 10.95 2.45
CA ASP A 14 13.95 10.49 1.06
C ASP A 14 13.02 9.28 0.89
N ILE A 15 11.74 9.56 0.81
CA ILE A 15 10.70 8.53 0.83
C ILE A 15 10.76 7.60 -0.38
N ARG A 16 11.15 8.11 -1.56
CA ARG A 16 11.24 7.26 -2.76
C ARG A 16 12.31 6.20 -2.59
N ALA A 17 13.46 6.55 -2.02
CA ALA A 17 14.52 5.59 -1.70
C ALA A 17 14.06 4.61 -0.62
N THR A 18 13.37 5.09 0.40
CA THR A 18 12.80 4.25 1.46
C THR A 18 11.84 3.22 0.89
N LEU A 19 10.92 3.64 0.01
CA LEU A 19 9.95 2.72 -0.60
C LEU A 19 10.63 1.65 -1.46
N ALA A 20 11.62 2.03 -2.27
CA ALA A 20 12.36 1.06 -3.07
C ALA A 20 13.09 0.03 -2.21
N ARG A 21 13.73 0.48 -1.12
CA ARG A 21 14.42 -0.41 -0.18
C ARG A 21 13.45 -1.30 0.60
N ALA A 22 12.28 -0.77 0.94
CA ALA A 22 11.24 -1.54 1.63
C ALA A 22 10.73 -2.69 0.75
N ILE A 23 10.48 -2.43 -0.53
CA ILE A 23 10.07 -3.47 -1.48
C ILE A 23 11.16 -4.54 -1.58
N ALA A 24 12.42 -4.13 -1.71
CA ALA A 24 13.54 -5.07 -1.79
C ALA A 24 13.63 -5.94 -0.52
N MET A 25 13.46 -5.34 0.66
CA MET A 25 13.50 -6.07 1.93
C MET A 25 12.31 -7.02 2.06
N LEU A 26 11.11 -6.59 1.68
CA LEU A 26 9.91 -7.40 1.74
C LEU A 26 10.02 -8.62 0.82
N CYS A 27 10.59 -8.45 -0.37
CA CYS A 27 10.65 -9.47 -1.42
C CYS A 27 12.03 -10.17 -1.48
N ASP A 28 12.84 -10.07 -0.41
CA ASP A 28 14.19 -10.63 -0.35
C ASP A 28 14.19 -12.15 -0.17
N HIS A 29 13.08 -12.72 0.27
CA HIS A 29 12.94 -14.15 0.54
C HIS A 29 12.03 -14.81 -0.48
N SER A 30 12.21 -16.13 -0.66
CA SER A 30 11.41 -16.91 -1.61
C SER A 30 9.92 -16.96 -1.27
N GLU A 31 9.54 -16.65 -0.03
CA GLU A 31 8.14 -16.65 0.41
C GLU A 31 7.33 -15.47 -0.16
N ILE A 32 7.99 -14.41 -0.62
CA ILE A 32 7.32 -13.26 -1.23
C ILE A 32 8.06 -12.88 -2.51
N ARG A 33 7.38 -12.99 -3.65
CA ARG A 33 7.96 -12.67 -4.95
C ARG A 33 7.19 -11.51 -5.57
N LEU A 34 7.91 -10.46 -5.97
CA LEU A 34 7.31 -9.31 -6.65
C LEU A 34 6.82 -9.69 -8.04
N LEU A 35 5.55 -9.44 -8.31
CA LEU A 35 4.93 -9.68 -9.62
C LEU A 35 4.79 -8.40 -10.43
N ALA A 36 4.42 -7.30 -9.78
CA ALA A 36 4.23 -6.01 -10.43
C ALA A 36 4.41 -4.88 -9.43
N ARG A 37 4.86 -3.73 -9.92
CA ARG A 37 5.03 -2.50 -9.14
C ARG A 37 4.50 -1.33 -9.94
N SER A 38 3.66 -0.51 -9.31
CA SER A 38 3.23 0.75 -9.90
C SER A 38 4.37 1.78 -9.91
N SER A 39 4.13 2.88 -10.61
CA SER A 39 4.94 4.09 -10.44
C SER A 39 4.74 4.67 -9.04
N ASP A 40 5.63 5.60 -8.65
CA ASP A 40 5.43 6.41 -7.44
C ASP A 40 4.45 7.53 -7.76
N TYR A 41 3.55 7.83 -6.81
CA TYR A 41 2.58 8.91 -6.95
C TYR A 41 2.71 9.88 -5.80
N LEU A 42 2.78 11.16 -6.11
CA LEU A 42 2.75 12.23 -5.11
C LEU A 42 1.29 12.52 -4.78
N THR A 43 0.94 12.45 -3.50
CA THR A 43 -0.44 12.59 -3.05
C THR A 43 -0.54 13.63 -1.93
N PRO A 44 -1.63 14.42 -1.88
CA PRO A 44 -1.80 15.40 -0.81
C PRO A 44 -1.93 14.73 0.55
N PRO A 45 -1.50 15.41 1.65
CA PRO A 45 -1.68 14.88 2.99
C PRO A 45 -3.15 14.66 3.31
N TRP A 46 -3.44 13.57 4.02
CA TRP A 46 -4.79 13.23 4.45
C TRP A 46 -4.95 13.61 5.93
N GLY A 47 -5.96 14.41 6.24
CA GLY A 47 -6.28 14.82 7.60
C GLY A 47 -5.47 16.02 8.08
N ILE A 48 -4.19 15.84 8.40
CA ILE A 48 -3.29 16.93 8.81
C ILE A 48 -2.64 17.52 7.57
N GLU A 49 -3.03 18.76 7.18
CA GLU A 49 -2.56 19.38 5.94
C GLU A 49 -1.15 19.98 6.06
N ASP A 50 -0.74 20.36 7.28
CA ASP A 50 0.57 20.99 7.54
C ASP A 50 1.66 19.92 7.70
N GLN A 51 1.91 19.19 6.64
CA GLN A 51 2.97 18.18 6.56
C GLN A 51 3.35 17.95 5.09
N PRO A 52 4.52 17.35 4.80
CA PRO A 52 4.90 17.04 3.42
C PRO A 52 3.88 16.13 2.73
N PRO A 53 3.72 16.26 1.41
CA PRO A 53 2.91 15.30 0.66
C PRO A 53 3.45 13.88 0.82
N PHE A 54 2.55 12.91 0.69
CA PHE A 54 2.91 11.50 0.69
C PHE A 54 3.37 11.06 -0.70
N VAL A 55 4.23 10.05 -0.72
CA VAL A 55 4.46 9.23 -1.91
C VAL A 55 3.82 7.88 -1.67
N ASN A 56 2.99 7.44 -2.59
CA ASN A 56 2.26 6.17 -2.50
C ASN A 56 2.50 5.35 -3.76
N LEU A 57 2.50 4.03 -3.58
CA LEU A 57 2.59 3.07 -4.68
C LEU A 57 1.85 1.78 -4.29
N CYS A 58 1.59 0.94 -5.28
CA CYS A 58 1.07 -0.40 -5.04
C CYS A 58 1.96 -1.46 -5.68
N ILE A 59 1.98 -2.63 -5.08
CA ILE A 59 2.65 -3.81 -5.62
C ILE A 59 1.71 -5.01 -5.61
N ALA A 60 1.96 -5.93 -6.53
CA ALA A 60 1.38 -7.27 -6.51
C ALA A 60 2.51 -8.26 -6.21
N VAL A 61 2.25 -9.19 -5.33
CA VAL A 61 3.22 -10.23 -4.95
C VAL A 61 2.58 -11.61 -5.01
N ALA A 62 3.41 -12.62 -5.27
CA ALA A 62 3.04 -14.02 -5.04
C ALA A 62 3.67 -14.45 -3.72
N THR A 63 2.92 -15.14 -2.88
CA THR A 63 3.41 -15.50 -1.55
C THR A 63 2.94 -16.88 -1.11
N THR A 64 3.82 -17.59 -0.38
CA THR A 64 3.48 -18.83 0.33
C THR A 64 3.03 -18.55 1.77
N LEU A 65 3.18 -17.31 2.24
CA LEU A 65 2.78 -16.93 3.60
C LEU A 65 1.26 -16.86 3.71
N THR A 66 0.74 -17.18 4.90
CA THR A 66 -0.66 -16.89 5.24
C THR A 66 -0.89 -15.38 5.32
N PRO A 67 -2.16 -14.92 5.28
CA PRO A 67 -2.41 -13.49 5.45
C PRO A 67 -1.80 -12.88 6.72
N HIS A 68 -1.89 -13.57 7.85
CA HIS A 68 -1.32 -13.09 9.12
C HIS A 68 0.20 -13.08 9.11
N ALA A 69 0.83 -14.09 8.50
CA ALA A 69 2.29 -14.13 8.36
C ALA A 69 2.78 -13.02 7.42
N LEU A 70 2.04 -12.74 6.36
CA LEU A 70 2.34 -11.62 5.47
C LEU A 70 2.24 -10.28 6.21
N LEU A 71 1.19 -10.10 7.01
CA LEU A 71 1.05 -8.90 7.85
C LEU A 71 2.23 -8.75 8.80
N ALA A 72 2.63 -9.83 9.48
CA ALA A 72 3.77 -9.79 10.40
C ALA A 72 5.07 -9.40 9.66
N ARG A 73 5.27 -9.90 8.45
CA ARG A 73 6.43 -9.54 7.63
C ARG A 73 6.40 -8.07 7.23
N ALA A 74 5.23 -7.56 6.82
CA ALA A 74 5.07 -6.15 6.47
C ALA A 74 5.35 -5.24 7.67
N GLN A 75 4.85 -5.58 8.84
CA GLN A 75 5.12 -4.83 10.07
C GLN A 75 6.59 -4.86 10.48
N ALA A 76 7.27 -5.98 10.26
CA ALA A 76 8.72 -6.07 10.52
C ALA A 76 9.51 -5.13 9.60
N VAL A 77 9.12 -5.01 8.34
CA VAL A 77 9.73 -4.06 7.40
C VAL A 77 9.46 -2.63 7.85
N GLU A 78 8.22 -2.31 8.24
CA GLU A 78 7.90 -0.97 8.78
C GLU A 78 8.82 -0.60 9.95
N ARG A 79 9.00 -1.51 10.90
CA ARG A 79 9.87 -1.28 12.07
C ARG A 79 11.33 -1.10 11.67
N ALA A 80 11.81 -1.84 10.68
CA ALA A 80 13.18 -1.72 10.19
C ALA A 80 13.47 -0.32 9.62
N PHE A 81 12.44 0.39 9.16
CA PHE A 81 12.56 1.77 8.67
C PHE A 81 12.14 2.81 9.73
N GLY A 82 12.11 2.43 10.99
CA GLY A 82 11.97 3.35 12.11
C GLY A 82 10.54 3.71 12.49
N ARG A 83 9.53 2.99 11.97
CA ARG A 83 8.15 3.26 12.37
C ARG A 83 7.91 2.82 13.82
N ASP A 84 7.38 3.72 14.64
CA ASP A 84 6.96 3.46 16.02
C ASP A 84 5.47 3.79 16.16
N ARG A 85 4.62 2.78 16.03
CA ARG A 85 3.16 2.95 16.07
C ARG A 85 2.65 3.46 17.41
N ALA A 86 3.39 3.23 18.51
CA ALA A 86 2.98 3.66 19.85
C ALA A 86 3.06 5.18 20.02
N HIS A 87 3.90 5.86 19.24
CA HIS A 87 4.13 7.30 19.34
C HIS A 87 3.66 8.08 18.11
N GLU A 88 2.95 7.43 17.18
CA GLU A 88 2.45 8.09 15.97
C GLU A 88 1.21 8.92 16.25
N GLN A 89 1.16 10.10 15.62
CA GLN A 89 -0.04 10.91 15.57
C GLN A 89 -0.94 10.37 14.45
N ARG A 90 -2.22 10.17 14.75
CA ARG A 90 -3.19 9.77 13.73
C ARG A 90 -3.22 10.79 12.59
N TRP A 91 -3.16 10.32 11.33
CA TRP A 91 -3.09 11.13 10.11
C TRP A 91 -1.79 11.96 9.98
N GLY A 92 -0.85 11.79 10.92
CA GLY A 92 0.42 12.50 10.93
C GLY A 92 1.47 11.86 10.03
N PRO A 93 2.72 12.38 10.11
CA PRO A 93 3.82 11.88 9.26
C PRO A 93 4.09 10.39 9.46
N ARG A 94 4.51 9.72 8.37
CA ARG A 94 4.86 8.30 8.36
C ARG A 94 6.18 8.08 7.65
N THR A 95 7.09 7.35 8.27
CA THR A 95 8.33 6.91 7.64
C THR A 95 8.06 5.83 6.61
N LEU A 96 7.15 4.91 6.92
CA LEU A 96 6.74 3.83 6.03
C LEU A 96 5.42 3.24 6.53
N ASP A 97 4.48 3.08 5.62
CA ASP A 97 3.21 2.42 5.85
C ASP A 97 3.04 1.32 4.80
N ILE A 98 2.72 0.11 5.23
CA ILE A 98 2.48 -1.02 4.34
C ILE A 98 1.13 -1.63 4.71
N ASP A 99 0.17 -1.57 3.79
CA ASP A 99 -1.16 -2.13 3.96
C ASP A 99 -1.39 -3.30 3.01
N ILE A 100 -1.97 -4.39 3.50
CA ILE A 100 -2.45 -5.47 2.65
C ILE A 100 -3.84 -5.08 2.17
N LEU A 101 -4.00 -4.96 0.86
CA LEU A 101 -5.26 -4.56 0.24
C LEU A 101 -6.17 -5.75 -0.03
N ALA A 102 -5.59 -6.83 -0.54
CA ALA A 102 -6.29 -8.05 -0.88
C ALA A 102 -5.32 -9.23 -0.87
N TYR A 103 -5.85 -10.42 -0.62
CA TYR A 103 -5.09 -11.66 -0.61
C TYR A 103 -5.99 -12.71 -1.28
N ASP A 104 -5.75 -13.00 -2.57
CA ASP A 104 -6.67 -13.77 -3.41
C ASP A 104 -8.11 -13.25 -3.21
N ASP A 105 -9.06 -14.16 -3.02
CA ASP A 105 -10.46 -13.82 -2.72
C ASP A 105 -10.79 -14.01 -1.23
N VAL A 106 -9.77 -14.03 -0.37
CA VAL A 106 -9.94 -14.26 1.07
C VAL A 106 -10.68 -13.08 1.70
N VAL A 107 -11.68 -13.41 2.52
CA VAL A 107 -12.42 -12.45 3.33
C VAL A 107 -12.11 -12.73 4.79
N LEU A 108 -11.54 -11.74 5.46
CA LEU A 108 -11.25 -11.79 6.90
C LEU A 108 -11.82 -10.54 7.56
N ASN A 109 -12.34 -10.70 8.76
CA ASN A 109 -12.85 -9.60 9.57
C ASN A 109 -12.38 -9.80 11.00
N GLU A 110 -11.10 -9.50 11.25
CA GLU A 110 -10.47 -9.66 12.55
C GLU A 110 -9.93 -8.32 13.04
N PRO A 111 -9.71 -8.15 14.34
CA PRO A 111 -9.30 -6.85 14.88
C PRO A 111 -8.01 -6.29 14.28
N ASN A 112 -7.05 -7.17 13.93
CA ASN A 112 -5.75 -6.76 13.41
C ASN A 112 -5.60 -6.92 11.90
N LEU A 113 -6.58 -7.55 11.23
CA LEU A 113 -6.51 -7.78 9.79
C LEU A 113 -7.90 -7.95 9.19
N THR A 114 -8.28 -7.01 8.35
CA THR A 114 -9.52 -7.06 7.57
C THR A 114 -9.16 -7.13 6.09
N LEU A 115 -9.66 -8.14 5.40
CA LEU A 115 -9.47 -8.34 3.96
C LEU A 115 -10.81 -8.53 3.27
N PRO A 116 -11.05 -7.90 2.12
CA PRO A 116 -10.23 -6.83 1.54
C PRO A 116 -10.14 -5.62 2.47
N HIS A 117 -9.15 -4.75 2.25
CA HIS A 117 -8.97 -3.58 3.10
C HIS A 117 -10.26 -2.75 3.16
N PRO A 118 -10.76 -2.39 4.36
CA PRO A 118 -12.11 -1.84 4.50
C PRO A 118 -12.30 -0.46 3.89
N ARG A 119 -11.21 0.30 3.69
CA ARG A 119 -11.27 1.65 3.12
C ARG A 119 -10.76 1.74 1.68
N LEU A 120 -10.50 0.60 1.05
CA LEU A 120 -9.93 0.57 -0.29
C LEU A 120 -10.73 1.41 -1.28
N SER A 121 -12.05 1.28 -1.28
CA SER A 121 -12.92 1.96 -2.24
C SER A 121 -13.05 3.48 -2.01
N GLU A 122 -12.55 3.98 -0.89
CA GLU A 122 -12.63 5.40 -0.52
C GLU A 122 -11.31 6.15 -0.73
N ARG A 123 -10.21 5.44 -1.04
CA ARG A 123 -8.87 6.02 -1.05
C ARG A 123 -8.32 6.16 -2.46
N ALA A 124 -8.50 7.34 -3.06
CA ALA A 124 -7.95 7.62 -4.38
C ALA A 124 -6.43 7.42 -4.43
N PHE A 125 -5.71 7.79 -3.34
CA PHE A 125 -4.25 7.64 -3.27
C PHE A 125 -3.78 6.19 -3.26
N VAL A 126 -4.69 5.23 -3.04
CA VAL A 126 -4.44 3.79 -3.18
C VAL A 126 -4.92 3.30 -4.54
N LEU A 127 -6.14 3.68 -4.95
CA LEU A 127 -6.75 3.18 -6.19
C LEU A 127 -6.03 3.67 -7.44
N VAL A 128 -5.48 4.88 -7.44
CA VAL A 128 -4.73 5.40 -8.60
C VAL A 128 -3.51 4.52 -8.90
N PRO A 129 -2.58 4.28 -7.96
CA PRO A 129 -1.47 3.37 -8.24
C PRO A 129 -1.92 1.92 -8.45
N LEU A 130 -2.96 1.47 -7.76
CA LEU A 130 -3.47 0.10 -7.92
C LEU A 130 -4.01 -0.11 -9.34
N ALA A 131 -4.71 0.87 -9.91
CA ALA A 131 -5.25 0.78 -11.26
C ALA A 131 -4.17 0.68 -12.34
N GLU A 132 -2.96 1.14 -12.06
CA GLU A 132 -1.84 0.99 -12.99
C GLU A 132 -1.45 -0.48 -13.17
N ILE A 133 -1.53 -1.28 -12.10
CA ILE A 133 -1.06 -2.68 -12.11
C ILE A 133 -2.20 -3.71 -12.11
N ALA A 134 -3.40 -3.34 -11.69
CA ALA A 134 -4.52 -4.27 -11.57
C ALA A 134 -5.86 -3.58 -11.91
N PRO A 135 -6.00 -2.97 -13.11
CA PRO A 135 -7.17 -2.15 -13.43
C PRO A 135 -8.47 -2.93 -13.50
N THR A 136 -8.40 -4.20 -13.88
CA THR A 136 -9.59 -5.04 -14.08
C THR A 136 -9.86 -5.97 -12.91
N ARG A 137 -9.00 -5.96 -11.88
CA ARG A 137 -9.17 -6.82 -10.71
C ARG A 137 -10.47 -6.46 -9.99
N ILE A 138 -11.24 -7.49 -9.64
CA ILE A 138 -12.45 -7.32 -8.84
C ILE A 138 -12.10 -7.56 -7.37
N ILE A 139 -12.37 -6.57 -6.52
CA ILE A 139 -12.13 -6.62 -5.08
C ILE A 139 -13.43 -6.22 -4.39
N ALA A 140 -13.91 -7.06 -3.46
CA ALA A 140 -15.18 -6.85 -2.77
C ALA A 140 -16.34 -6.61 -3.74
N GLY A 141 -16.34 -7.32 -4.87
CA GLY A 141 -17.39 -7.23 -5.88
C GLY A 141 -17.32 -6.02 -6.81
N VAL A 142 -16.27 -5.18 -6.71
CA VAL A 142 -16.12 -3.97 -7.53
C VAL A 142 -14.79 -4.03 -8.29
N ARG A 143 -14.84 -3.72 -9.57
CA ARG A 143 -13.63 -3.61 -10.39
C ARG A 143 -12.85 -2.36 -9.98
N VAL A 144 -11.52 -2.47 -9.89
CA VAL A 144 -10.65 -1.36 -9.46
C VAL A 144 -10.89 -0.09 -10.28
N ASN A 145 -10.94 -0.18 -11.61
CA ASN A 145 -11.22 0.97 -12.47
C ASN A 145 -12.59 1.61 -12.19
N ASP A 146 -13.59 0.81 -11.89
CA ASP A 146 -14.93 1.32 -11.60
C ASP A 146 -14.98 2.03 -10.26
N ALA A 147 -14.29 1.51 -9.25
CA ALA A 147 -14.15 2.17 -7.95
C ALA A 147 -13.42 3.50 -8.11
N LEU A 148 -12.32 3.53 -8.87
CA LEU A 148 -11.53 4.73 -9.11
C LEU A 148 -12.36 5.82 -9.81
N ALA A 149 -13.19 5.44 -10.78
CA ALA A 149 -14.01 6.38 -11.53
C ALA A 149 -15.01 7.18 -10.66
N ARG A 150 -15.29 6.69 -9.45
CA ARG A 150 -16.20 7.35 -8.51
C ARG A 150 -15.51 8.35 -7.58
N LEU A 151 -14.18 8.46 -7.63
CA LEU A 151 -13.42 9.27 -6.70
C LEU A 151 -12.79 10.48 -7.38
N ASP A 152 -12.59 11.53 -6.59
CA ASP A 152 -11.80 12.68 -6.98
C ASP A 152 -10.33 12.35 -6.86
N THR A 153 -9.60 12.46 -7.96
CA THR A 153 -8.15 12.20 -8.03
C THR A 153 -7.32 13.48 -8.14
N ALA A 154 -7.94 14.64 -7.92
CA ALA A 154 -7.25 15.93 -8.01
C ALA A 154 -6.06 15.97 -7.03
N GLY A 155 -4.94 16.49 -7.49
CA GLY A 155 -3.72 16.61 -6.68
C GLY A 155 -2.85 15.37 -6.65
N ILE A 156 -3.29 14.24 -7.18
CA ILE A 156 -2.48 13.03 -7.28
C ILE A 156 -1.66 13.08 -8.58
N LYS A 157 -0.34 13.00 -8.45
CA LYS A 157 0.58 13.14 -9.60
C LYS A 157 1.48 11.94 -9.73
N LYS A 158 1.49 11.33 -10.90
CA LYS A 158 2.46 10.29 -11.23
C LYS A 158 3.84 10.91 -11.34
N LEU A 159 4.81 10.35 -10.62
CA LEU A 159 6.19 10.79 -10.68
C LEU A 159 6.95 10.02 -11.77
N PRO A 160 7.94 10.67 -12.45
CA PRO A 160 8.79 9.93 -13.37
C PRO A 160 9.63 8.90 -12.62
N PRO A 161 10.17 7.87 -13.30
CA PRO A 161 11.08 6.92 -12.65
C PRO A 161 12.25 7.67 -12.01
N PRO A 162 12.74 7.18 -10.86
CA PRO A 162 13.87 7.81 -10.17
C PRO A 162 15.17 7.70 -10.93
#